data_eeed49e79058c4117876620ebd6d77ec
#
_entry.id   eeed49e79058c4117876620ebd6d77ec
#
_cell.length_a   1.000
_cell.length_b   1.000
_cell.length_c   1.000
_cell.angle_alpha   90.00
_cell.angle_beta   90.00
_cell.angle_gamma   90.00
#
_symmetry.space_group_name_H-M   'P 1'
#
loop_
_entity.id
_entity.type
_entity.pdbx_description
1 polymer ?
#
loop_
_entity_poly.entity_id
_entity_poly.type
_entity_poly.pdbx_seq_one_letter_code
_entity_poly.pdbx_strand_id
1 'polypeptide(L)'
;MLRVFVLLAICSAVPARAAESLEQTIAFLLHRIETADATFIRNEQAHTPQEAVAHIRAKYEHFKGQIKTPEDFIRLAATKSLLTGQPYLVRSRDGKEMPLNAWLSNALREHRENEVK
;
A
#
# COMPACT_ATOMS: atom_id res chain seq x y z
N MET A 1 -44.39 38.44 28.41
CA MET A 1 -43.99 37.03 28.34
C MET A 1 -42.83 36.90 27.36
N LEU A 2 -41.63 36.69 27.92
CA LEU A 2 -40.44 36.52 27.10
C LEU A 2 -40.35 35.06 26.64
N ARG A 3 -40.57 34.81 25.37
CA ARG A 3 -40.32 33.48 24.82
C ARG A 3 -38.84 33.39 24.46
N VAL A 4 -38.09 32.65 25.27
CA VAL A 4 -36.69 32.32 24.96
C VAL A 4 -36.69 31.21 23.93
N PHE A 5 -36.37 31.53 22.68
CA PHE A 5 -36.08 30.50 21.68
C PHE A 5 -34.66 30.05 21.95
N VAL A 6 -34.52 28.90 22.58
CA VAL A 6 -33.23 28.22 22.61
C VAL A 6 -33.02 27.59 21.22
N LEU A 7 -32.24 28.27 20.40
CA LEU A 7 -31.76 27.67 19.17
C LEU A 7 -30.75 26.57 19.55
N LEU A 8 -31.22 25.33 19.60
CA LEU A 8 -30.33 24.20 19.70
C LEU A 8 -29.63 24.10 18.35
N ALA A 9 -28.42 24.68 18.25
CA ALA A 9 -27.56 24.41 17.12
C ALA A 9 -27.12 22.95 17.25
N ILE A 10 -27.80 22.07 16.52
CA ILE A 10 -27.34 20.70 16.34
C ILE A 10 -26.09 20.80 15.46
N CYS A 11 -24.94 20.91 16.10
CA CYS A 11 -23.67 20.71 15.43
C CYS A 11 -23.61 19.23 15.05
N SER A 12 -24.09 18.85 13.87
CA SER A 12 -23.83 17.55 13.32
C SER A 12 -22.34 17.53 12.94
N ALA A 13 -21.49 17.19 13.91
CA ALA A 13 -20.12 16.87 13.63
C ALA A 13 -20.15 15.62 12.75
N VAL A 14 -19.90 15.79 11.44
CA VAL A 14 -19.53 14.68 10.57
C VAL A 14 -18.25 14.12 11.18
N PRO A 15 -18.26 12.87 11.69
CA PRO A 15 -17.01 12.31 12.22
C PRO A 15 -15.98 12.35 11.09
N ALA A 16 -14.89 13.08 11.31
CA ALA A 16 -13.74 13.02 10.44
C ALA A 16 -13.40 11.54 10.29
N ARG A 17 -13.40 11.04 9.05
CA ARG A 17 -12.96 9.67 8.78
C ARG A 17 -11.60 9.51 9.41
N ALA A 18 -11.48 8.60 10.37
CA ALA A 18 -10.20 8.28 10.96
C ALA A 18 -9.22 7.93 9.84
N ALA A 19 -8.05 8.55 9.85
CA ALA A 19 -7.00 8.22 8.91
C ALA A 19 -6.69 6.73 8.98
N GLU A 20 -6.53 6.10 7.84
CA GLU A 20 -6.14 4.70 7.75
C GLU A 20 -4.80 4.49 8.46
N SER A 21 -4.69 3.43 9.24
CA SER A 21 -3.45 3.10 9.93
C SER A 21 -2.37 2.64 8.95
N LEU A 22 -1.11 2.73 9.35
CA LEU A 22 0.01 2.22 8.58
C LEU A 22 -0.19 0.75 8.24
N GLU A 23 -0.60 -0.07 9.21
CA GLU A 23 -0.83 -1.50 9.02
C GLU A 23 -1.93 -1.78 8.01
N GLN A 24 -3.00 -0.99 8.03
CA GLN A 24 -4.10 -1.12 7.06
C GLN A 24 -3.63 -0.79 5.64
N THR A 25 -2.85 0.26 5.49
CA THR A 25 -2.31 0.65 4.18
C THR A 25 -1.34 -0.40 3.65
N ILE A 26 -0.46 -0.94 4.50
CA ILE A 26 0.46 -2.01 4.11
C ILE A 26 -0.32 -3.27 3.73
N ALA A 27 -1.36 -3.62 4.49
CA ALA A 27 -2.22 -4.76 4.17
C ALA A 27 -2.89 -4.58 2.79
N PHE A 28 -3.33 -3.36 2.47
CA PHE A 28 -3.86 -3.04 1.14
C PHE A 28 -2.82 -3.29 0.04
N LEU A 29 -1.59 -2.82 0.23
CA LEU A 29 -0.52 -3.00 -0.77
C LEU A 29 -0.16 -4.47 -0.95
N LEU A 30 -0.08 -5.24 0.13
CA LEU A 30 0.15 -6.68 0.06
C LEU A 30 -0.99 -7.40 -0.66
N HIS A 31 -2.22 -7.00 -0.41
CA HIS A 31 -3.40 -7.56 -1.08
C HIS A 31 -3.39 -7.27 -2.59
N ARG A 32 -2.93 -6.08 -2.98
CA ARG A 32 -2.75 -5.72 -4.41
C ARG A 32 -1.78 -6.66 -5.10
N ILE A 33 -0.70 -7.03 -4.45
CA ILE A 33 0.27 -8.01 -4.98
C ILE A 33 -0.40 -9.38 -5.09
N GLU A 34 -1.02 -9.84 -4.00
CA GLU A 34 -1.60 -11.18 -3.91
C GLU A 34 -2.69 -11.43 -4.96
N THR A 35 -3.47 -10.41 -5.29
CA THR A 35 -4.60 -10.50 -6.22
C THR A 35 -4.26 -10.04 -7.65
N ALA A 36 -3.01 -9.67 -7.90
CA ALA A 36 -2.59 -9.18 -9.21
C ALA A 36 -2.62 -10.28 -10.27
N ASP A 37 -3.12 -9.94 -11.46
CA ASP A 37 -2.98 -10.78 -12.65
C ASP A 37 -1.63 -10.45 -13.31
N ALA A 38 -0.55 -10.87 -12.66
CA ALA A 38 0.80 -10.52 -13.04
C ALA A 38 1.80 -11.56 -12.56
N THR A 39 3.00 -11.51 -13.12
CA THR A 39 4.15 -12.28 -12.68
C THR A 39 5.15 -11.34 -12.03
N PHE A 40 5.74 -11.75 -10.93
CA PHE A 40 6.72 -10.95 -10.19
C PHE A 40 8.11 -11.51 -10.45
N ILE A 41 9.05 -10.63 -10.76
CA ILE A 41 10.41 -11.02 -11.12
C ILE A 41 11.36 -10.59 -10.02
N ARG A 42 12.11 -11.56 -9.48
CA ARG A 42 13.15 -11.32 -8.49
C ARG A 42 14.40 -12.10 -8.91
N ASN A 43 15.52 -11.40 -9.05
CA ASN A 43 16.79 -12.01 -9.45
C ASN A 43 16.63 -12.86 -10.72
N GLU A 44 15.95 -12.30 -11.72
CA GLU A 44 15.68 -12.93 -13.04
C GLU A 44 14.76 -14.14 -12.99
N GLN A 45 14.20 -14.46 -11.81
CA GLN A 45 13.27 -15.59 -11.64
C GLN A 45 11.84 -15.09 -11.50
N ALA A 46 10.93 -15.78 -12.19
CA ALA A 46 9.51 -15.51 -12.13
C ALA A 46 8.88 -16.14 -10.89
N HIS A 47 8.04 -15.38 -10.21
CA HIS A 47 7.31 -15.80 -9.02
C HIS A 47 5.83 -15.52 -9.17
N THR A 48 5.02 -16.37 -8.54
CA THR A 48 3.57 -16.13 -8.45
C THR A 48 3.28 -14.97 -7.49
N PRO A 49 2.08 -14.37 -7.56
CA PRO A 49 1.66 -13.37 -6.57
C PRO A 49 1.80 -13.86 -5.12
N GLN A 50 1.46 -15.11 -4.85
CA GLN A 50 1.52 -15.70 -3.52
C GLN A 50 2.96 -15.81 -3.01
N GLU A 51 3.90 -16.21 -3.88
CA GLU A 51 5.32 -16.26 -3.55
C GLU A 51 5.87 -14.85 -3.31
N ALA A 52 5.47 -13.88 -4.15
CA ALA A 52 5.89 -12.48 -4.01
C ALA A 52 5.42 -11.89 -2.68
N VAL A 53 4.15 -12.10 -2.31
CA VAL A 53 3.61 -11.63 -1.02
C VAL A 53 4.36 -12.22 0.15
N ALA A 54 4.62 -13.53 0.12
CA ALA A 54 5.34 -14.20 1.20
C ALA A 54 6.73 -13.61 1.39
N HIS A 55 7.44 -13.35 0.29
CA HIS A 55 8.77 -12.77 0.33
C HIS A 55 8.77 -11.33 0.86
N ILE A 56 7.84 -10.50 0.36
CA ILE A 56 7.74 -9.09 0.77
C ILE A 56 7.29 -8.99 2.22
N ARG A 57 6.40 -9.87 2.67
CA ARG A 57 5.98 -9.93 4.06
C ARG A 57 7.15 -10.27 4.99
N ALA A 58 8.02 -11.19 4.59
CA ALA A 58 9.24 -11.52 5.36
C ALA A 58 10.17 -10.30 5.45
N LYS A 59 10.34 -9.55 4.37
CA LYS A 59 11.14 -8.31 4.37
C LYS A 59 10.48 -7.24 5.24
N TYR A 60 9.17 -7.11 5.18
CA TYR A 60 8.44 -6.19 6.06
C TYR A 60 8.71 -6.49 7.52
N GLU A 61 8.62 -7.74 7.94
CA GLU A 61 8.90 -8.14 9.32
C GLU A 61 10.35 -7.83 9.72
N HIS A 62 11.29 -8.04 8.79
CA HIS A 62 12.70 -7.74 9.03
C HIS A 62 12.95 -6.23 9.24
N PHE A 63 12.31 -5.37 8.46
CA PHE A 63 12.52 -3.93 8.50
C PHE A 63 11.48 -3.16 9.34
N LYS A 64 10.58 -3.85 10.00
CA LYS A 64 9.40 -3.27 10.65
C LYS A 64 9.73 -2.08 11.56
N GLY A 65 10.82 -2.14 12.30
CA GLY A 65 11.26 -1.06 13.18
C GLY A 65 11.64 0.23 12.45
N GLN A 66 11.97 0.15 11.17
CA GLN A 66 12.36 1.29 10.33
C GLN A 66 11.23 1.77 9.43
N ILE A 67 10.12 1.03 9.37
CA ILE A 67 8.97 1.35 8.51
C ILE A 67 7.98 2.17 9.33
N LYS A 68 7.90 3.47 9.05
CA LYS A 68 7.01 4.42 9.72
C LYS A 68 5.93 4.94 8.80
N THR A 69 6.10 4.79 7.49
CA THR A 69 5.18 5.25 6.44
C THR A 69 4.99 4.16 5.40
N PRO A 70 3.91 4.20 4.59
CA PRO A 70 3.78 3.30 3.45
C PRO A 70 4.93 3.42 2.45
N GLU A 71 5.47 4.62 2.27
CA GLU A 71 6.63 4.85 1.40
C GLU A 71 7.87 4.12 1.91
N ASP A 72 8.08 4.10 3.23
CA ASP A 72 9.18 3.32 3.84
C ASP A 72 9.02 1.83 3.54
N PHE A 73 7.80 1.32 3.62
CA PHE A 73 7.49 -0.07 3.29
C PHE A 73 7.88 -0.38 1.85
N ILE A 74 7.47 0.45 0.90
CA ILE A 74 7.80 0.27 -0.52
C ILE A 74 9.31 0.30 -0.72
N ARG A 75 9.98 1.28 -0.13
CA ARG A 75 11.43 1.47 -0.27
C ARG A 75 12.23 0.29 0.32
N LEU A 76 11.87 -0.16 1.51
CA LEU A 76 12.64 -1.17 2.23
C LEU A 76 12.26 -2.60 1.89
N ALA A 77 10.97 -2.86 1.64
CA ALA A 77 10.46 -4.21 1.46
C ALA A 77 10.20 -4.60 -0.01
N ALA A 78 9.99 -3.62 -0.90
CA ALA A 78 9.42 -3.88 -2.22
C ALA A 78 10.20 -3.22 -3.36
N THR A 79 11.45 -2.88 -3.19
CA THR A 79 12.22 -2.19 -4.22
C THR A 79 13.25 -3.08 -4.88
N LYS A 80 14.08 -3.77 -4.10
CA LYS A 80 15.21 -4.52 -4.65
C LYS A 80 15.63 -5.68 -3.75
N SER A 81 16.30 -6.64 -4.37
CA SER A 81 16.94 -7.74 -3.64
C SER A 81 18.12 -7.21 -2.80
N LEU A 82 18.17 -7.59 -1.53
CA LEU A 82 19.31 -7.27 -0.67
C LEU A 82 20.56 -8.04 -1.09
N LEU A 83 20.38 -9.20 -1.71
CA LEU A 83 21.48 -10.08 -2.10
C LEU A 83 22.21 -9.56 -3.35
N THR A 84 21.48 -9.10 -4.35
CA THR A 84 22.02 -8.72 -5.67
C THR A 84 21.91 -7.24 -5.99
N GLY A 85 21.06 -6.49 -5.29
CA GLY A 85 20.75 -5.11 -5.62
C GLY A 85 19.85 -4.93 -6.84
N GLN A 86 19.43 -6.03 -7.48
CA GLN A 86 18.55 -5.95 -8.65
C GLN A 86 17.14 -5.52 -8.25
N PRO A 87 16.50 -4.62 -9.02
CA PRO A 87 15.13 -4.20 -8.72
C PRO A 87 14.14 -5.34 -8.93
N TYR A 88 13.12 -5.38 -8.10
CA TYR A 88 11.97 -6.27 -8.32
C TYR A 88 11.13 -5.69 -9.45
N LEU A 89 10.62 -6.57 -10.33
CA LEU A 89 9.80 -6.18 -11.48
C LEU A 89 8.42 -6.84 -11.40
N VAL A 90 7.45 -6.18 -11.99
CA VAL A 90 6.11 -6.72 -12.24
C VAL A 90 5.95 -6.85 -13.74
N ARG A 91 5.60 -8.05 -14.20
CA ARG A 91 5.27 -8.33 -15.59
C ARG A 91 3.77 -8.52 -15.69
N SER A 92 3.11 -7.65 -16.43
CA SER A 92 1.69 -7.78 -16.72
C SER A 92 1.43 -8.89 -17.75
N ARG A 93 0.15 -9.26 -17.90
CA ARG A 93 -0.26 -10.33 -18.80
C ARG A 93 0.16 -10.10 -20.26
N ASP A 94 0.24 -8.83 -20.69
CA ASP A 94 0.67 -8.45 -22.02
C ASP A 94 2.21 -8.49 -22.22
N GLY A 95 2.96 -8.89 -21.18
CA GLY A 95 4.41 -8.99 -21.21
C GLY A 95 5.18 -7.72 -20.88
N LYS A 96 4.48 -6.62 -20.59
CA LYS A 96 5.14 -5.36 -20.19
C LYS A 96 5.64 -5.46 -18.76
N GLU A 97 6.86 -4.99 -18.54
CA GLU A 97 7.48 -4.98 -17.22
C GLU A 97 7.65 -3.56 -16.71
N MET A 98 7.52 -3.42 -15.38
CA MET A 98 7.82 -2.18 -14.69
C MET A 98 8.39 -2.49 -13.29
N PRO A 99 9.14 -1.56 -12.68
CA PRO A 99 9.62 -1.76 -11.32
C PRO A 99 8.46 -1.93 -10.34
N LEU A 100 8.59 -2.88 -9.42
CA LEU A 100 7.57 -3.13 -8.40
C LEU A 100 7.31 -1.89 -7.53
N ASN A 101 8.38 -1.16 -7.17
CA ASN A 101 8.22 0.05 -6.37
C ASN A 101 7.35 1.10 -7.06
N ALA A 102 7.51 1.29 -8.36
CA ALA A 102 6.68 2.20 -9.14
C ALA A 102 5.22 1.72 -9.21
N TRP A 103 5.03 0.43 -9.42
CA TRP A 103 3.71 -0.19 -9.48
C TRP A 103 2.96 -0.02 -8.15
N LEU A 104 3.63 -0.25 -7.02
CA LEU A 104 3.04 -0.05 -5.69
C LEU A 104 2.83 1.42 -5.35
N SER A 105 3.73 2.30 -5.77
CA SER A 105 3.56 3.76 -5.56
C SER A 105 2.33 4.28 -6.31
N ASN A 106 2.08 3.77 -7.51
CA ASN A 106 0.86 4.08 -8.26
C ASN A 106 -0.39 3.57 -7.52
N ALA A 107 -0.35 2.34 -7.00
CA ALA A 107 -1.45 1.76 -6.24
C ALA A 107 -1.74 2.57 -4.96
N LEU A 108 -0.70 2.99 -4.26
CA LEU A 108 -0.81 3.82 -3.07
C LEU A 108 -1.45 5.19 -3.39
N ARG A 109 -1.02 5.82 -4.47
CA ARG A 109 -1.59 7.10 -4.91
C ARG A 109 -3.08 6.96 -5.23
N GLU A 110 -3.46 5.96 -6.01
CA GLU A 110 -4.86 5.70 -6.34
C GLU A 110 -5.70 5.42 -5.10
N HIS A 111 -5.15 4.65 -4.17
CA HIS A 111 -5.81 4.34 -2.90
C HIS A 111 -6.08 5.60 -2.09
N ARG A 112 -5.12 6.51 -1.99
CA ARG A 112 -5.25 7.79 -1.29
C ARG A 112 -6.25 8.71 -1.98
N GLU A 113 -6.26 8.76 -3.30
CA GLU A 113 -7.24 9.54 -4.06
C GLU A 113 -8.67 9.04 -3.83
N ASN A 114 -8.86 7.73 -3.75
CA ASN A 114 -10.18 7.13 -3.50
C ASN A 114 -10.68 7.37 -2.07
N GLU A 115 -9.80 7.54 -1.10
CA GLU A 115 -10.18 7.86 0.29
C GLU A 115 -10.70 9.30 0.45
N VAL A 116 -10.31 10.21 -0.43
CA VAL A 116 -10.67 11.63 -0.37
C VAL A 116 -12.04 11.90 -1.02
N LYS A 117 -12.56 10.97 -1.78
CA LYS A 117 -13.85 11.12 -2.48
C LYS A 117 -15.04 10.82 -1.58
#